data_6c00324a2d76a9224d31473c416017a8
#
_entry.id   6c00324a2d76a9224d31473c416017a8
#
_cell.length_a   1.000
_cell.length_b   1.000
_cell.length_c   1.000
_cell.angle_alpha   90.00
_cell.angle_beta   90.00
_cell.angle_gamma   90.00
#
_symmetry.space_group_name_H-M   'P 1'
#
loop_
_entity.id
_entity.type
_entity.pdbx_description
1 polymer ?
#
loop_
_entity_poly.entity_id
_entity_poly.type
_entity_poly.pdbx_seq_one_letter_code
_entity_poly.pdbx_strand_id
1 'polypeptide(L)'
;LHLSLRRQRQMCIRDSNLPHYSRSLLQTIEDIGRDRVFVSIFENNSTDASPMLLRKLEAELERRNVAHNINSTSMPSELGMWERIERLSFLRNQAMKPFYDQVPYGLQGRPFTRVLWINDVIFEPKTVHALLQTDGGSFDQACTVDYFWLGYYDIWVLRDKNQKTVRPLWPFFRDADDRRAVESRRPIAVNSCWNGMTAFDARWFSNTSFSARNSTPAKTWEPVISSLPRPIIRNDSSEKPVTLPLQFRTSRICNASESQLTSLDMHRLAHPRRPKIILNSDLVVAYDAPTYYLYQHIMRWRIIFLWHYLWEYWVSTRIFTFFTNM
;
A
#
# COMPACT_ATOMS: atom_id res chain seq x y z
N LEU A 1 18.38 26.37 7.16
CA LEU A 1 17.65 25.83 8.33
C LEU A 1 17.25 24.39 7.99
N HIS A 2 18.07 23.41 8.38
CA HIS A 2 17.71 22.01 8.33
C HIS A 2 16.66 21.72 9.40
N LEU A 3 15.40 21.80 9.05
CA LEU A 3 14.34 21.17 9.80
C LEU A 3 14.43 19.67 9.58
N SER A 4 15.20 18.98 10.41
CA SER A 4 15.19 17.54 10.48
C SER A 4 13.87 17.10 11.14
N LEU A 5 12.84 16.91 10.34
CA LEU A 5 11.66 16.14 10.73
C LEU A 5 12.03 14.65 10.82
N ARG A 6 13.10 14.34 11.56
CA ARG A 6 13.51 12.98 11.90
C ARG A 6 12.87 12.54 13.21
N ARG A 7 11.59 12.27 13.19
CA ARG A 7 11.03 11.16 13.93
C ARG A 7 10.40 10.21 12.93
N GLN A 8 11.25 9.48 12.22
CA GLN A 8 10.83 8.26 11.56
C GLN A 8 10.40 7.30 12.65
N ARG A 9 9.09 7.26 12.90
CA ARG A 9 8.50 6.25 13.76
C ARG A 9 8.76 4.90 13.10
N GLN A 10 9.34 3.98 13.85
CA GLN A 10 9.42 2.59 13.45
C GLN A 10 8.01 2.14 13.05
N MET A 11 7.90 1.47 11.90
CA MET A 11 6.64 0.82 11.51
C MET A 11 6.48 -0.42 12.39
N CYS A 12 6.06 -0.19 13.63
CA CYS A 12 5.59 -1.23 14.52
C CYS A 12 4.08 -1.08 14.60
N ILE A 13 3.35 -2.16 14.47
CA ILE A 13 1.93 -2.18 14.85
C ILE A 13 1.92 -1.69 16.30
N ARG A 14 1.28 -0.54 16.54
CA ARG A 14 1.18 -0.02 17.89
C ARG A 14 0.14 -0.82 18.63
N ASP A 15 0.45 -1.19 19.86
CA ASP A 15 -0.50 -1.84 20.75
C ASP A 15 -1.83 -1.10 20.86
N SER A 16 -1.83 0.25 20.76
CA SER A 16 -3.03 1.09 20.74
C SER A 16 -3.96 0.85 19.55
N ASN A 17 -3.43 0.50 18.38
CA ASN A 17 -4.22 0.27 17.17
C ASN A 17 -4.62 -1.21 16.99
N LEU A 18 -3.85 -2.12 17.58
CA LEU A 18 -4.00 -3.56 17.38
C LEU A 18 -5.39 -4.12 17.77
N PRO A 19 -6.06 -3.64 18.83
CA PRO A 19 -7.42 -4.07 19.15
C PRO A 19 -8.45 -3.71 18.07
N HIS A 20 -8.33 -2.52 17.47
CA HIS A 20 -9.18 -2.10 16.35
C HIS A 20 -8.83 -2.90 15.10
N TYR A 21 -7.54 -3.00 14.77
CA TYR A 21 -7.02 -3.78 13.65
C TYR A 21 -7.52 -5.23 13.68
N SER A 22 -7.35 -5.91 14.83
CA SER A 22 -7.78 -7.31 14.99
C SER A 22 -9.28 -7.47 14.78
N ARG A 23 -10.09 -6.57 15.30
CA ARG A 23 -11.55 -6.59 15.14
C ARG A 23 -11.96 -6.41 13.69
N SER A 24 -11.38 -5.41 13.00
CA SER A 24 -11.64 -5.16 11.58
C SER A 24 -11.16 -6.30 10.68
N LEU A 25 -9.99 -6.88 11.00
CA LEU A 25 -9.46 -8.04 10.29
C LEU A 25 -10.38 -9.26 10.42
N LEU A 26 -10.78 -9.59 11.65
CA LEU A 26 -11.66 -10.74 11.91
C LEU A 26 -13.01 -10.57 11.21
N GLN A 27 -13.60 -9.37 11.22
CA GLN A 27 -14.83 -9.11 10.49
C GLN A 27 -14.62 -9.24 8.96
N THR A 28 -13.52 -8.72 8.43
CA THR A 28 -13.16 -8.87 7.00
C THR A 28 -13.05 -10.34 6.60
N ILE A 29 -12.46 -11.17 7.47
CA ILE A 29 -12.33 -12.62 7.22
C ILE A 29 -13.71 -13.28 7.17
N GLU A 30 -14.62 -12.92 8.08
CA GLU A 30 -16.00 -13.44 8.05
C GLU A 30 -16.71 -13.05 6.74
N ASP A 31 -16.58 -11.80 6.34
CA ASP A 31 -17.23 -11.27 5.14
C ASP A 31 -16.69 -11.90 3.84
N ILE A 32 -15.39 -12.22 3.76
CA ILE A 32 -14.77 -12.88 2.60
C ILE A 32 -15.03 -14.39 2.60
N GLY A 33 -15.10 -14.98 3.79
CA GLY A 33 -15.17 -16.43 4.03
C GLY A 33 -13.86 -16.98 4.59
N ARG A 34 -13.95 -17.65 5.75
CA ARG A 34 -12.81 -18.16 6.53
C ARG A 34 -11.94 -19.14 5.74
N ASP A 35 -12.55 -19.94 4.88
CA ASP A 35 -11.90 -20.94 4.03
C ASP A 35 -11.20 -20.34 2.80
N ARG A 36 -11.27 -19.01 2.61
CA ARG A 36 -10.71 -18.29 1.47
C ARG A 36 -9.58 -17.35 1.84
N VAL A 37 -9.30 -17.20 3.13
CA VAL A 37 -8.31 -16.26 3.67
C VAL A 37 -7.21 -17.00 4.39
N PHE A 38 -5.96 -16.61 4.12
CA PHE A 38 -4.79 -16.97 4.90
C PHE A 38 -4.21 -15.72 5.52
N VAL A 39 -4.02 -15.71 6.83
CA VAL A 39 -3.43 -14.56 7.55
C VAL A 39 -1.96 -14.84 7.84
N SER A 40 -1.07 -13.94 7.39
CA SER A 40 0.35 -14.00 7.73
C SER A 40 0.80 -12.73 8.41
N ILE A 41 1.34 -12.84 9.60
CA ILE A 41 1.87 -11.72 10.39
C ILE A 41 3.29 -12.06 10.82
N PHE A 42 4.20 -11.12 10.59
CA PHE A 42 5.56 -11.22 11.08
C PHE A 42 5.86 -10.01 11.96
N GLU A 43 6.03 -10.26 13.24
CA GLU A 43 6.33 -9.27 14.27
C GLU A 43 7.82 -9.31 14.62
N ASN A 44 8.43 -8.16 14.85
CA ASN A 44 9.84 -8.05 15.16
C ASN A 44 10.12 -7.06 16.30
N ASN A 45 10.61 -7.57 17.41
CA ASN A 45 11.18 -6.78 18.52
C ASN A 45 10.26 -5.75 19.17
N SER A 46 8.95 -5.93 19.17
CA SER A 46 8.07 -5.03 19.91
C SER A 46 8.26 -5.20 21.43
N THR A 47 8.45 -4.08 22.10
CA THR A 47 8.62 -4.02 23.58
C THR A 47 7.33 -3.58 24.29
N ASP A 48 6.27 -3.27 23.54
CA ASP A 48 4.94 -2.91 24.01
C ASP A 48 4.02 -4.14 24.15
N ALA A 49 2.73 -3.94 24.28
CA ALA A 49 1.77 -5.04 24.42
C ALA A 49 1.49 -5.80 23.10
N SER A 50 2.12 -5.44 21.96
CA SER A 50 1.87 -6.06 20.67
C SER A 50 2.03 -7.59 20.65
N PRO A 51 3.10 -8.20 21.23
CA PRO A 51 3.24 -9.66 21.23
C PRO A 51 2.11 -10.36 21.99
N MET A 52 1.63 -9.77 23.09
CA MET A 52 0.49 -10.32 23.85
C MET A 52 -0.81 -10.22 23.06
N LEU A 53 -1.05 -9.09 22.40
CA LEU A 53 -2.26 -8.87 21.60
C LEU A 53 -2.27 -9.75 20.35
N LEU A 54 -1.11 -10.00 19.73
CA LEU A 54 -0.99 -10.92 18.61
C LEU A 54 -1.29 -12.37 19.01
N ARG A 55 -0.84 -12.83 20.18
CA ARG A 55 -1.24 -14.15 20.71
C ARG A 55 -2.76 -14.27 20.91
N LYS A 56 -3.43 -13.18 21.34
CA LYS A 56 -4.90 -13.17 21.46
C LYS A 56 -5.56 -13.26 20.08
N LEU A 57 -5.02 -12.56 19.08
CA LEU A 57 -5.50 -12.65 17.70
C LEU A 57 -5.29 -14.06 17.15
N GLU A 58 -4.14 -14.67 17.38
CA GLU A 58 -3.82 -16.04 16.96
C GLU A 58 -4.82 -17.05 17.53
N ALA A 59 -5.06 -17.03 18.84
CA ALA A 59 -6.05 -17.89 19.49
C ALA A 59 -7.48 -17.69 18.91
N GLU A 60 -7.81 -16.45 18.53
CA GLU A 60 -9.11 -16.16 17.91
C GLU A 60 -9.20 -16.69 16.46
N LEU A 61 -8.11 -16.65 15.69
CA LEU A 61 -8.02 -17.25 14.36
C LEU A 61 -8.10 -18.77 14.43
N GLU A 62 -7.41 -19.40 15.39
CA GLU A 62 -7.51 -20.84 15.67
C GLU A 62 -8.94 -21.26 15.99
N ARG A 63 -9.59 -20.55 16.94
CA ARG A 63 -10.98 -20.81 17.33
C ARG A 63 -11.96 -20.75 16.15
N ARG A 64 -11.66 -19.91 15.16
CA ARG A 64 -12.48 -19.73 13.95
C ARG A 64 -12.08 -20.65 12.81
N ASN A 65 -11.08 -21.50 12.99
CA ASN A 65 -10.50 -22.35 11.93
C ASN A 65 -10.02 -21.53 10.71
N VAL A 66 -9.42 -20.36 10.93
CA VAL A 66 -8.82 -19.55 9.88
C VAL A 66 -7.37 -19.99 9.71
N ALA A 67 -6.96 -20.29 8.49
CA ALA A 67 -5.56 -20.60 8.18
C ALA A 67 -4.68 -19.38 8.41
N HIS A 68 -3.63 -19.54 9.20
CA HIS A 68 -2.75 -18.42 9.57
C HIS A 68 -1.31 -18.85 9.87
N ASN A 69 -0.42 -17.88 9.90
CA ASN A 69 0.95 -17.99 10.39
C ASN A 69 1.32 -16.66 11.08
N ILE A 70 1.45 -16.68 12.39
CA ILE A 70 1.89 -15.52 13.17
C ILE A 70 3.26 -15.86 13.79
N ASN A 71 4.29 -15.17 13.33
CA ASN A 71 5.65 -15.32 13.80
C ASN A 71 6.14 -14.06 14.51
N SER A 72 6.77 -14.26 15.64
CA SER A 72 7.46 -13.21 16.39
C SER A 72 8.92 -13.60 16.58
N THR A 73 9.83 -12.72 16.18
CA THR A 73 11.27 -12.96 16.30
C THR A 73 12.00 -11.71 16.75
N SER A 74 13.15 -11.91 17.39
CA SER A 74 14.02 -10.82 17.82
C SER A 74 15.16 -10.64 16.82
N MET A 75 15.26 -9.45 16.24
CA MET A 75 16.38 -9.06 15.38
C MET A 75 17.08 -7.81 15.93
N PRO A 76 18.39 -7.62 15.66
CA PRO A 76 19.09 -6.42 16.04
C PRO A 76 18.41 -5.16 15.53
N SER A 77 18.25 -4.14 16.40
CA SER A 77 17.49 -2.92 16.12
C SER A 77 18.33 -1.74 15.61
N GLU A 78 19.64 -1.81 15.72
CA GLU A 78 20.55 -0.68 15.44
C GLU A 78 21.06 -0.72 14.01
N LEU A 79 20.23 -0.21 13.09
CA LEU A 79 20.59 -0.20 11.68
C LEU A 79 20.38 1.23 11.11
N GLY A 80 21.32 1.71 10.30
CA GLY A 80 21.23 2.98 9.57
C GLY A 80 20.11 2.99 8.53
N MET A 81 19.94 4.09 7.76
CA MET A 81 18.75 4.25 6.89
C MET A 81 18.70 3.21 5.76
N TRP A 82 19.84 2.84 5.18
CA TRP A 82 19.92 1.77 4.15
C TRP A 82 19.63 0.41 4.74
N GLU A 83 20.21 0.13 5.87
CA GLU A 83 19.97 -1.08 6.65
C GLU A 83 18.50 -1.16 7.07
N ARG A 84 17.81 -0.02 7.28
CA ARG A 84 16.37 -0.01 7.54
C ARG A 84 15.56 -0.56 6.37
N ILE A 85 15.83 -0.14 5.13
CA ILE A 85 15.12 -0.63 3.93
C ILE A 85 15.42 -2.12 3.74
N GLU A 86 16.67 -2.53 3.94
CA GLU A 86 17.08 -3.93 3.90
C GLU A 86 16.32 -4.78 4.94
N ARG A 87 16.26 -4.29 6.18
CA ARG A 87 15.46 -4.92 7.23
C ARG A 87 13.98 -5.01 6.87
N LEU A 88 13.38 -3.93 6.37
CA LEU A 88 11.98 -3.94 5.95
C LEU A 88 11.75 -4.93 4.80
N SER A 89 12.65 -4.99 3.83
CA SER A 89 12.60 -5.99 2.75
C SER A 89 12.63 -7.41 3.30
N PHE A 90 13.53 -7.69 4.24
CA PHE A 90 13.62 -8.98 4.89
C PHE A 90 12.33 -9.32 5.64
N LEU A 91 11.83 -8.41 6.49
CA LEU A 91 10.62 -8.65 7.29
C LEU A 91 9.40 -8.92 6.41
N ARG A 92 9.25 -8.16 5.31
CA ARG A 92 8.17 -8.37 4.35
C ARG A 92 8.28 -9.73 3.66
N ASN A 93 9.49 -10.14 3.28
CA ASN A 93 9.70 -11.46 2.69
C ASN A 93 9.44 -12.59 3.70
N GLN A 94 9.72 -12.40 4.99
CA GLN A 94 9.34 -13.36 6.03
C GLN A 94 7.82 -13.46 6.17
N ALA A 95 7.10 -12.34 6.15
CA ALA A 95 5.65 -12.35 6.15
C ALA A 95 5.05 -13.03 4.89
N MET A 96 5.74 -12.93 3.75
CA MET A 96 5.33 -13.57 2.50
C MET A 96 5.77 -15.04 2.39
N LYS A 97 6.66 -15.50 3.26
CA LYS A 97 7.22 -16.86 3.17
C LYS A 97 6.15 -17.97 3.07
N PRO A 98 5.06 -17.97 3.88
CA PRO A 98 4.03 -18.99 3.74
C PRO A 98 3.38 -18.99 2.35
N PHE A 99 3.24 -17.81 1.73
CA PHE A 99 2.72 -17.71 0.37
C PHE A 99 3.71 -18.34 -0.64
N TYR A 100 5.00 -18.01 -0.54
CA TYR A 100 6.02 -18.56 -1.44
C TYR A 100 6.17 -20.08 -1.32
N ASP A 101 6.05 -20.60 -0.11
CA ASP A 101 6.18 -22.04 0.16
C ASP A 101 4.93 -22.85 -0.24
N GLN A 102 3.74 -22.22 -0.20
CA GLN A 102 2.44 -22.89 -0.42
C GLN A 102 1.87 -22.72 -1.83
N VAL A 103 2.39 -21.80 -2.62
CA VAL A 103 2.00 -21.68 -4.02
C VAL A 103 2.66 -22.83 -4.83
N PRO A 104 1.94 -23.59 -5.68
CA PRO A 104 0.61 -23.29 -6.24
C PRO A 104 -0.59 -23.85 -5.46
N TYR A 105 -0.38 -24.43 -4.30
CA TYR A 105 -1.41 -25.26 -3.63
C TYR A 105 -2.53 -24.43 -3.00
N GLY A 106 -2.27 -23.16 -2.61
CA GLY A 106 -3.27 -22.31 -1.98
C GLY A 106 -3.98 -22.95 -0.78
N LEU A 107 -5.19 -22.52 -0.49
CA LEU A 107 -6.05 -23.15 0.51
C LEU A 107 -6.95 -24.22 -0.16
N GLN A 108 -6.92 -25.43 0.36
CA GLN A 108 -7.75 -26.53 -0.13
C GLN A 108 -7.60 -26.76 -1.65
N GLY A 109 -6.38 -26.61 -2.19
CA GLY A 109 -6.10 -26.76 -3.63
C GLY A 109 -6.58 -25.58 -4.50
N ARG A 110 -7.11 -24.53 -3.89
CA ARG A 110 -7.50 -23.29 -4.60
C ARG A 110 -6.39 -22.27 -4.51
N PRO A 111 -5.75 -21.84 -5.62
CA PRO A 111 -4.67 -20.88 -5.61
C PRO A 111 -5.16 -19.51 -5.13
N PHE A 112 -4.30 -18.78 -4.44
CA PHE A 112 -4.59 -17.39 -4.06
C PHE A 112 -4.71 -16.51 -5.31
N THR A 113 -5.70 -15.64 -5.30
CA THR A 113 -5.95 -14.69 -6.41
C THR A 113 -5.49 -13.28 -6.06
N ARG A 114 -5.38 -12.98 -4.77
CA ARG A 114 -4.98 -11.67 -4.25
C ARG A 114 -3.98 -11.80 -3.10
N VAL A 115 -3.04 -10.87 -3.04
CA VAL A 115 -2.23 -10.59 -1.86
C VAL A 115 -2.66 -9.23 -1.34
N LEU A 116 -3.21 -9.21 -0.13
CA LEU A 116 -3.60 -7.98 0.56
C LEU A 116 -2.56 -7.66 1.62
N TRP A 117 -1.94 -6.51 1.51
CA TRP A 117 -1.01 -6.00 2.49
C TRP A 117 -1.66 -4.88 3.30
N ILE A 118 -1.66 -5.01 4.61
CA ILE A 118 -2.23 -4.01 5.53
C ILE A 118 -1.14 -3.64 6.54
N ASN A 119 -0.78 -2.35 6.58
CA ASN A 119 0.10 -1.81 7.61
C ASN A 119 -0.67 -1.62 8.94
N ASP A 120 -0.01 -1.01 9.92
CA ASP A 120 -0.56 -0.66 11.23
C ASP A 120 -1.60 0.49 11.18
N VAL A 121 -2.53 0.39 10.25
CA VAL A 121 -3.54 1.42 9.99
C VAL A 121 -4.91 1.06 10.59
N ILE A 122 -5.70 2.07 10.84
CA ILE A 122 -7.12 1.96 11.16
C ILE A 122 -7.90 1.90 9.85
N PHE A 123 -8.76 0.90 9.72
CA PHE A 123 -9.60 0.66 8.57
C PHE A 123 -10.92 -0.01 8.96
N GLU A 124 -11.90 0.04 8.09
CA GLU A 124 -13.15 -0.71 8.21
C GLU A 124 -13.18 -1.86 7.20
N PRO A 125 -13.89 -2.97 7.48
CA PRO A 125 -14.02 -4.12 6.56
C PRO A 125 -14.47 -3.71 5.15
N LYS A 126 -15.42 -2.77 5.05
CA LYS A 126 -15.89 -2.23 3.77
C LYS A 126 -14.77 -1.63 2.90
N THR A 127 -13.71 -1.07 3.53
CA THR A 127 -12.55 -0.52 2.82
C THR A 127 -11.79 -1.63 2.09
N VAL A 128 -11.63 -2.80 2.72
CA VAL A 128 -10.99 -3.97 2.09
C VAL A 128 -11.82 -4.47 0.92
N HIS A 129 -13.13 -4.62 1.10
CA HIS A 129 -14.02 -5.05 0.01
C HIS A 129 -13.97 -4.10 -1.18
N ALA A 130 -14.06 -2.80 -0.92
CA ALA A 130 -14.01 -1.78 -1.97
C ALA A 130 -12.64 -1.73 -2.65
N LEU A 131 -11.54 -1.96 -1.91
CA LEU A 131 -10.20 -2.07 -2.48
C LEU A 131 -10.09 -3.25 -3.44
N LEU A 132 -10.56 -4.42 -3.02
CA LEU A 132 -10.57 -5.64 -3.84
C LEU A 132 -11.47 -5.51 -5.08
N GLN A 133 -12.48 -4.65 -5.03
CA GLN A 133 -13.40 -4.36 -6.13
C GLN A 133 -12.97 -3.13 -6.97
N THR A 134 -11.84 -2.51 -6.68
CA THR A 134 -11.33 -1.40 -7.48
C THR A 134 -11.27 -1.80 -8.95
N ASP A 135 -11.90 -1.01 -9.80
CA ASP A 135 -12.06 -1.29 -11.24
C ASP A 135 -12.61 -2.71 -11.54
N GLY A 136 -13.65 -3.12 -10.81
CA GLY A 136 -14.25 -4.46 -10.94
C GLY A 136 -13.29 -5.60 -10.59
N GLY A 137 -12.25 -5.32 -9.78
CA GLY A 137 -11.21 -6.29 -9.43
C GLY A 137 -10.18 -6.50 -10.53
N SER A 138 -10.16 -5.67 -11.58
CA SER A 138 -9.21 -5.77 -12.69
C SER A 138 -8.03 -4.83 -12.47
N PHE A 139 -7.05 -5.23 -11.67
CA PHE A 139 -5.83 -4.48 -11.41
C PHE A 139 -4.64 -5.42 -11.16
N ASP A 140 -3.44 -4.91 -11.40
CA ASP A 140 -2.18 -5.53 -10.97
C ASP A 140 -1.85 -5.12 -9.52
N GLN A 141 -2.09 -3.84 -9.18
CA GLN A 141 -1.99 -3.30 -7.82
C GLN A 141 -3.07 -2.24 -7.60
N ALA A 142 -3.74 -2.26 -6.46
CA ALA A 142 -4.65 -1.21 -6.03
C ALA A 142 -4.30 -0.77 -4.60
N CYS A 143 -4.33 0.54 -4.35
CA CYS A 143 -3.97 1.12 -3.06
C CYS A 143 -5.07 2.04 -2.53
N THR A 144 -5.16 2.13 -1.21
CA THR A 144 -5.93 3.16 -0.52
C THR A 144 -5.16 4.49 -0.48
N VAL A 145 -5.73 5.52 0.16
CA VAL A 145 -4.99 6.70 0.62
C VAL A 145 -4.80 6.61 2.12
N ASP A 146 -3.57 6.85 2.57
CA ASP A 146 -3.23 6.87 3.98
C ASP A 146 -2.98 8.29 4.48
N TYR A 147 -3.55 8.57 5.62
CA TYR A 147 -3.40 9.87 6.26
C TYR A 147 -2.73 9.75 7.61
N PHE A 148 -1.94 10.77 7.91
CA PHE A 148 -1.40 11.01 9.23
C PHE A 148 -1.47 12.49 9.54
N TRP A 149 -2.17 12.85 10.62
CA TRP A 149 -2.43 14.22 11.00
C TRP A 149 -3.20 14.99 9.91
N LEU A 150 -2.59 15.99 9.29
CA LEU A 150 -3.26 16.89 8.33
C LEU A 150 -2.93 16.57 6.85
N GLY A 151 -2.31 15.42 6.56
CA GLY A 151 -1.89 15.17 5.18
C GLY A 151 -1.67 13.72 4.80
N TYR A 152 -1.29 13.51 3.57
CA TYR A 152 -0.82 12.21 3.08
C TYR A 152 0.43 11.78 3.83
N TYR A 153 0.45 10.53 4.24
CA TYR A 153 1.60 9.96 4.93
C TYR A 153 2.64 9.39 3.98
N ASP A 154 2.24 8.54 3.06
CA ASP A 154 3.17 7.83 2.17
C ASP A 154 3.43 8.59 0.86
N ILE A 155 3.97 9.79 1.00
CA ILE A 155 4.41 10.61 -0.15
C ILE A 155 5.72 10.09 -0.78
N TRP A 156 6.45 9.21 -0.09
CA TRP A 156 7.73 8.70 -0.57
C TRP A 156 7.58 7.60 -1.61
N VAL A 157 6.57 6.76 -1.51
CA VAL A 157 6.30 5.66 -2.45
C VAL A 157 5.39 6.11 -3.59
N LEU A 158 4.38 6.93 -3.28
CA LEU A 158 3.39 7.34 -4.26
C LEU A 158 4.02 8.19 -5.37
N ARG A 159 3.84 7.74 -6.63
CA ARG A 159 4.23 8.46 -7.84
C ARG A 159 3.02 8.58 -8.75
N ASP A 160 2.70 9.82 -9.12
CA ASP A 160 1.63 10.11 -10.07
C ASP A 160 1.92 9.49 -11.46
N LYS A 161 0.99 9.65 -12.39
CA LYS A 161 1.14 9.19 -13.78
C LYS A 161 2.37 9.75 -14.49
N ASN A 162 2.90 10.90 -14.04
CA ASN A 162 4.10 11.56 -14.56
C ASN A 162 5.37 11.25 -13.72
N GLN A 163 5.32 10.25 -12.82
CA GLN A 163 6.40 9.83 -11.92
C GLN A 163 6.79 10.87 -10.86
N LYS A 164 6.02 11.92 -10.69
CA LYS A 164 6.28 12.94 -9.69
C LYS A 164 5.74 12.50 -8.33
N THR A 165 6.44 12.93 -7.28
CA THR A 165 5.96 12.80 -5.91
C THR A 165 4.71 13.64 -5.70
N VAL A 166 3.79 13.14 -4.91
CA VAL A 166 2.64 13.90 -4.43
C VAL A 166 3.04 14.84 -3.29
N ARG A 167 2.18 15.80 -3.00
CA ARG A 167 2.35 16.72 -1.87
C ARG A 167 1.73 16.13 -0.60
N PRO A 168 2.30 16.40 0.58
CA PRO A 168 1.69 15.93 1.82
C PRO A 168 0.38 16.65 2.15
N LEU A 169 0.23 17.91 1.74
CA LEU A 169 -0.94 18.74 1.98
C LEU A 169 -1.74 18.95 0.69
N TRP A 170 -3.02 19.24 0.84
CA TRP A 170 -3.89 19.60 -0.25
C TRP A 170 -3.38 20.84 -1.03
N PRO A 171 -3.44 20.88 -2.36
CA PRO A 171 -3.82 19.80 -3.26
C PRO A 171 -2.68 18.77 -3.42
N PHE A 172 -3.01 17.50 -3.23
CA PHE A 172 -2.01 16.43 -3.18
C PHE A 172 -1.31 16.21 -4.53
N PHE A 173 -2.08 16.23 -5.62
CA PHE A 173 -1.57 16.00 -6.97
C PHE A 173 -1.27 17.32 -7.70
N ARG A 174 -0.23 17.32 -8.54
CA ARG A 174 0.13 18.46 -9.38
C ARG A 174 -0.72 18.54 -10.64
N ASP A 175 -1.13 17.41 -11.18
CA ASP A 175 -1.95 17.30 -12.36
C ASP A 175 -3.41 17.68 -12.05
N ALA A 176 -4.04 18.46 -12.95
CA ALA A 176 -5.40 18.96 -12.73
C ALA A 176 -6.47 17.88 -12.83
N ASP A 177 -6.25 16.87 -13.70
CA ASP A 177 -7.21 15.75 -13.84
C ASP A 177 -7.17 14.84 -12.63
N ASP A 178 -5.95 14.57 -12.12
CA ASP A 178 -5.77 13.77 -10.90
C ASP A 178 -6.37 14.49 -9.69
N ARG A 179 -6.22 15.83 -9.59
CA ARG A 179 -6.90 16.61 -8.54
C ARG A 179 -8.41 16.48 -8.63
N ARG A 180 -8.99 16.69 -9.82
CA ARG A 180 -10.44 16.51 -10.02
C ARG A 180 -10.92 15.10 -9.73
N ALA A 181 -10.09 14.11 -10.00
CA ALA A 181 -10.39 12.72 -9.66
C ALA A 181 -10.43 12.50 -8.14
N VAL A 182 -9.46 13.04 -7.39
CA VAL A 182 -9.47 13.00 -5.91
C VAL A 182 -10.67 13.72 -5.33
N GLU A 183 -10.99 14.93 -5.82
CA GLU A 183 -12.17 15.68 -5.41
C GLU A 183 -13.47 14.91 -5.63
N SER A 184 -13.54 14.22 -6.76
CA SER A 184 -14.68 13.38 -7.14
C SER A 184 -14.60 11.96 -6.57
N ARG A 185 -13.59 11.67 -5.73
CA ARG A 185 -13.35 10.35 -5.14
C ARG A 185 -13.26 9.23 -6.17
N ARG A 186 -12.69 9.53 -7.32
CA ARG A 186 -12.51 8.55 -8.39
C ARG A 186 -11.11 7.92 -8.30
N PRO A 187 -10.97 6.65 -8.68
CA PRO A 187 -9.68 6.02 -8.79
C PRO A 187 -8.76 6.75 -9.78
N ILE A 188 -7.44 6.71 -9.53
CA ILE A 188 -6.40 7.39 -10.30
C ILE A 188 -5.36 6.36 -10.72
N ALA A 189 -4.94 6.38 -12.00
CA ALA A 189 -3.80 5.61 -12.44
C ALA A 189 -2.50 6.25 -11.94
N VAL A 190 -1.64 5.44 -11.33
CA VAL A 190 -0.37 5.88 -10.75
C VAL A 190 0.78 4.97 -11.20
N ASN A 191 2.02 5.41 -11.01
CA ASN A 191 3.20 4.60 -11.33
C ASN A 191 3.65 3.71 -10.18
N SER A 192 3.41 4.13 -8.96
CA SER A 192 3.66 3.34 -7.76
C SER A 192 2.78 3.83 -6.62
N CYS A 193 2.39 2.93 -5.75
CA CYS A 193 1.69 3.25 -4.50
C CYS A 193 1.90 2.15 -3.46
N TRP A 194 1.63 2.49 -2.20
CA TRP A 194 1.54 1.55 -1.08
C TRP A 194 0.43 1.99 -0.13
N ASN A 195 0.58 3.17 0.45
CA ASN A 195 -0.45 3.97 1.11
C ASN A 195 -1.24 3.24 2.20
N GLY A 196 -0.51 2.61 3.12
CA GLY A 196 -1.09 1.97 4.30
C GLY A 196 -1.82 0.64 4.05
N MET A 197 -2.53 0.52 2.93
CA MET A 197 -3.17 -0.73 2.50
C MET A 197 -3.09 -0.86 0.98
N THR A 198 -2.62 -2.02 0.51
CA THR A 198 -2.51 -2.32 -0.92
C THR A 198 -2.89 -3.76 -1.23
N ALA A 199 -3.56 -3.96 -2.34
CA ALA A 199 -3.91 -5.26 -2.87
C ALA A 199 -3.18 -5.50 -4.20
N PHE A 200 -2.63 -6.70 -4.38
CA PHE A 200 -1.95 -7.13 -5.59
C PHE A 200 -2.67 -8.31 -6.23
N ASP A 201 -2.53 -8.43 -7.53
CA ASP A 201 -2.76 -9.72 -8.19
C ASP A 201 -1.69 -10.71 -7.69
N ALA A 202 -2.12 -11.86 -7.16
CA ALA A 202 -1.23 -12.83 -6.55
C ALA A 202 -0.19 -13.41 -7.53
N ARG A 203 -0.45 -13.32 -8.84
CA ARG A 203 0.48 -13.80 -9.88
C ARG A 203 1.84 -13.12 -9.85
N TRP A 204 1.92 -11.90 -9.34
CA TRP A 204 3.20 -11.19 -9.18
C TRP A 204 4.13 -11.85 -8.15
N PHE A 205 3.56 -12.58 -7.21
CA PHE A 205 4.30 -13.26 -6.13
C PHE A 205 4.30 -14.79 -6.29
N SER A 206 3.96 -15.29 -7.47
CA SER A 206 3.94 -16.72 -7.78
C SER A 206 4.79 -17.04 -9.01
N ASN A 207 5.21 -18.28 -9.14
CA ASN A 207 5.93 -18.78 -10.33
C ASN A 207 4.97 -19.10 -11.50
N THR A 208 3.67 -18.81 -11.37
CA THR A 208 2.72 -19.07 -12.42
C THR A 208 2.92 -18.06 -13.55
N SER A 209 3.16 -18.57 -14.75
CA SER A 209 3.29 -17.73 -15.95
C SER A 209 2.08 -16.79 -16.10
N PHE A 210 2.32 -15.56 -16.57
CA PHE A 210 1.29 -14.62 -16.95
C PHE A 210 0.50 -15.14 -18.16
N SER A 211 -0.23 -16.21 -17.98
CA SER A 211 -1.29 -16.57 -18.91
C SER A 211 -2.37 -15.50 -18.80
N ALA A 212 -2.68 -14.87 -19.96
CA ALA A 212 -3.70 -13.84 -20.00
C ALA A 212 -4.96 -14.34 -19.29
N ARG A 213 -5.31 -13.74 -18.15
CA ARG A 213 -6.66 -13.93 -17.63
C ARG A 213 -7.60 -13.42 -18.73
N ASN A 214 -8.54 -14.26 -19.16
CA ASN A 214 -9.75 -13.81 -19.86
C ASN A 214 -10.66 -13.04 -18.88
N SER A 215 -10.08 -12.09 -18.13
CA SER A 215 -10.86 -11.07 -17.46
C SER A 215 -11.28 -10.13 -18.58
N THR A 216 -12.56 -10.04 -18.85
CA THR A 216 -13.14 -9.02 -19.71
C THR A 216 -12.48 -7.69 -19.33
N PRO A 217 -11.71 -7.05 -20.22
CA PRO A 217 -11.05 -5.80 -19.85
C PRO A 217 -12.16 -4.83 -19.42
N ALA A 218 -12.03 -4.24 -18.25
CA ALA A 218 -12.84 -3.08 -17.95
C ALA A 218 -12.43 -2.02 -18.96
N LYS A 219 -13.24 -1.81 -19.96
CA LYS A 219 -12.98 -1.05 -21.21
C LYS A 219 -12.54 0.39 -20.99
N THR A 220 -12.61 0.89 -19.76
CA THR A 220 -12.41 2.31 -19.43
C THR A 220 -10.97 2.71 -19.11
N TRP A 221 -10.13 1.80 -18.61
CA TRP A 221 -8.79 2.15 -18.10
C TRP A 221 -7.63 1.78 -19.03
N GLU A 222 -7.76 0.75 -19.87
CA GLU A 222 -6.68 0.30 -20.77
C GLU A 222 -6.14 1.43 -21.68
N PRO A 223 -6.98 2.28 -22.32
CA PRO A 223 -6.49 3.40 -23.10
C PRO A 223 -5.75 4.44 -22.27
N VAL A 224 -6.22 4.70 -21.05
CA VAL A 224 -5.60 5.67 -20.14
C VAL A 224 -4.22 5.17 -19.69
N ILE A 225 -4.13 3.92 -19.26
CA ILE A 225 -2.87 3.33 -18.77
C ILE A 225 -1.84 3.21 -19.88
N SER A 226 -2.24 2.81 -21.09
CA SER A 226 -1.32 2.66 -22.22
C SER A 226 -0.73 4.00 -22.72
N SER A 227 -1.47 5.11 -22.56
CA SER A 227 -1.03 6.45 -22.96
C SER A 227 -0.08 7.12 -21.95
N LEU A 228 0.02 6.62 -20.72
CA LEU A 228 0.83 7.25 -19.69
C LEU A 228 2.34 7.08 -19.94
N PRO A 229 3.19 8.07 -19.55
CA PRO A 229 4.64 7.93 -19.65
C PRO A 229 5.13 6.76 -18.80
N ARG A 230 6.07 5.99 -19.35
CA ARG A 230 6.67 4.86 -18.62
C ARG A 230 7.66 5.35 -17.59
N PRO A 231 7.76 4.69 -16.42
CA PRO A 231 8.83 4.97 -15.48
C PRO A 231 10.20 4.81 -16.15
N ILE A 232 11.09 5.78 -15.92
CA ILE A 232 12.50 5.63 -16.29
C ILE A 232 13.11 4.64 -15.29
N ILE A 233 13.30 3.42 -15.73
CA ILE A 233 13.91 2.38 -14.93
C ILE A 233 15.38 2.33 -15.32
N ARG A 234 16.26 2.73 -14.39
CA ARG A 234 17.70 2.58 -14.59
C ARG A 234 18.05 1.11 -14.49
N ASN A 235 18.60 0.55 -15.55
CA ASN A 235 19.20 -0.78 -15.52
C ASN A 235 20.65 -0.63 -15.07
N ASP A 236 21.00 -1.35 -14.04
CA ASP A 236 22.38 -1.50 -13.59
C ASP A 236 22.76 -2.98 -13.68
N SER A 237 23.83 -3.25 -14.40
CA SER A 237 24.37 -4.59 -14.54
C SER A 237 24.88 -5.17 -13.21
N SER A 238 25.10 -4.33 -12.19
CA SER A 238 25.49 -4.75 -10.85
C SER A 238 24.32 -5.27 -9.99
N GLU A 239 23.07 -4.96 -10.37
CA GLU A 239 21.88 -5.49 -9.67
C GLU A 239 21.44 -6.83 -10.27
N LYS A 240 21.01 -7.74 -9.41
CA LYS A 240 20.46 -9.03 -9.86
C LYS A 240 19.23 -8.78 -10.74
N PRO A 241 19.05 -9.54 -11.84
CA PRO A 241 17.85 -9.48 -12.64
C PRO A 241 16.58 -9.71 -11.78
N VAL A 242 15.56 -8.89 -12.02
CA VAL A 242 14.26 -9.08 -11.37
C VAL A 242 13.55 -10.24 -12.05
N THR A 243 13.07 -11.17 -11.25
CA THR A 243 12.35 -12.37 -11.72
C THR A 243 11.10 -12.60 -10.89
N LEU A 244 10.17 -13.41 -11.40
CA LEU A 244 9.09 -13.96 -10.59
C LEU A 244 9.60 -15.17 -9.77
N PRO A 245 9.06 -15.41 -8.59
CA PRO A 245 8.12 -14.55 -7.84
C PRO A 245 8.79 -13.25 -7.39
N LEU A 246 8.04 -12.16 -7.41
CA LEU A 246 8.52 -10.89 -6.87
C LEU A 246 8.84 -11.04 -5.38
N GLN A 247 9.98 -10.47 -4.99
CA GLN A 247 10.40 -10.36 -3.60
C GLN A 247 10.67 -8.89 -3.26
N PHE A 248 10.46 -8.52 -2.01
CA PHE A 248 10.88 -7.21 -1.53
C PHE A 248 12.39 -7.15 -1.49
N ARG A 249 12.96 -6.05 -1.97
CA ARG A 249 14.40 -5.88 -2.11
C ARG A 249 14.85 -4.44 -1.87
N THR A 250 16.14 -4.27 -1.77
CA THR A 250 16.81 -2.96 -1.81
C THR A 250 17.42 -2.72 -3.19
N SER A 251 17.74 -1.46 -3.48
CA SER A 251 18.52 -1.07 -4.63
C SER A 251 19.66 -0.15 -4.19
N ARG A 252 20.84 -0.37 -4.73
CA ARG A 252 22.02 0.47 -4.45
C ARG A 252 22.05 1.74 -5.32
N ILE A 253 21.36 1.73 -6.43
CA ILE A 253 21.33 2.83 -7.42
C ILE A 253 20.09 3.69 -7.33
N CYS A 254 19.02 3.16 -6.75
CA CYS A 254 17.75 3.84 -6.64
C CYS A 254 17.44 4.12 -5.17
N ASN A 255 17.38 5.41 -4.81
CA ASN A 255 16.96 5.81 -3.46
C ASN A 255 15.42 5.66 -3.31
N ALA A 256 14.96 4.42 -3.37
CA ALA A 256 13.57 4.03 -3.29
C ALA A 256 13.34 3.05 -2.14
N SER A 257 12.16 3.08 -1.55
CA SER A 257 11.78 2.06 -0.57
C SER A 257 11.55 0.70 -1.25
N GLU A 258 11.58 -0.36 -0.48
CA GLU A 258 11.25 -1.71 -0.92
C GLU A 258 9.84 -1.80 -1.53
N SER A 259 8.91 -1.01 -1.02
CA SER A 259 7.53 -0.92 -1.51
C SER A 259 7.45 -0.23 -2.88
N GLN A 260 8.21 0.84 -3.09
CA GLN A 260 8.29 1.49 -4.39
C GLN A 260 8.98 0.60 -5.43
N LEU A 261 10.04 -0.10 -5.02
CA LEU A 261 10.76 -1.04 -5.89
C LEU A 261 9.84 -2.15 -6.38
N THR A 262 8.91 -2.64 -5.54
CA THR A 262 7.93 -3.64 -5.97
C THR A 262 7.10 -3.15 -7.16
N SER A 263 6.56 -1.93 -7.13
CA SER A 263 5.83 -1.36 -8.26
C SER A 263 6.74 -1.16 -9.50
N LEU A 264 7.98 -0.71 -9.30
CA LEU A 264 8.95 -0.55 -10.41
C LEU A 264 9.33 -1.90 -11.04
N ASP A 265 9.46 -2.94 -10.24
CA ASP A 265 9.77 -4.29 -10.73
C ASP A 265 8.58 -4.88 -11.51
N MET A 266 7.35 -4.57 -11.11
CA MET A 266 6.17 -4.90 -11.91
C MET A 266 6.24 -4.23 -13.30
N HIS A 267 6.66 -2.95 -13.38
CA HIS A 267 6.86 -2.27 -14.67
C HIS A 267 7.97 -2.92 -15.52
N ARG A 268 9.06 -3.41 -14.90
CA ARG A 268 10.14 -4.13 -15.58
C ARG A 268 9.64 -5.43 -16.19
N LEU A 269 8.96 -6.23 -15.39
CA LEU A 269 8.50 -7.57 -15.80
C LEU A 269 7.32 -7.53 -16.77
N ALA A 270 6.47 -6.51 -16.67
CA ALA A 270 5.33 -6.37 -17.57
C ALA A 270 5.70 -5.90 -18.98
N HIS A 271 6.92 -5.36 -19.19
CA HIS A 271 7.32 -4.82 -20.50
C HIS A 271 7.11 -5.81 -21.66
N PRO A 272 6.52 -5.40 -22.78
CA PRO A 272 6.08 -4.05 -23.17
C PRO A 272 4.74 -3.59 -22.61
N ARG A 273 3.95 -4.48 -21.99
CA ARG A 273 2.70 -4.12 -21.29
C ARG A 273 3.02 -3.23 -20.09
N ARG A 274 2.07 -2.42 -19.68
CA ARG A 274 2.15 -1.64 -18.46
C ARG A 274 1.31 -2.30 -17.37
N PRO A 275 1.81 -2.44 -16.13
CA PRO A 275 0.99 -2.91 -15.02
C PRO A 275 -0.08 -1.88 -14.69
N LYS A 276 -1.26 -2.34 -14.34
CA LYS A 276 -2.39 -1.52 -13.95
C LYS A 276 -2.32 -1.25 -12.46
N ILE A 277 -1.72 -0.11 -12.10
CA ILE A 277 -1.56 0.35 -10.72
C ILE A 277 -2.55 1.49 -10.47
N ILE A 278 -3.42 1.33 -9.50
CA ILE A 278 -4.53 2.25 -9.23
C ILE A 278 -4.50 2.71 -7.78
N LEU A 279 -4.55 4.01 -7.56
CA LEU A 279 -4.84 4.61 -6.27
C LEU A 279 -6.36 4.86 -6.20
N ASN A 280 -7.04 4.23 -5.26
CA ASN A 280 -8.46 4.48 -5.04
C ASN A 280 -8.64 5.57 -3.99
N SER A 281 -8.88 6.79 -4.46
CA SER A 281 -8.92 7.99 -3.63
C SER A 281 -10.14 8.07 -2.69
N ASP A 282 -11.14 7.23 -2.89
CA ASP A 282 -12.29 7.13 -1.98
C ASP A 282 -11.99 6.29 -0.73
N LEU A 283 -10.96 5.47 -0.76
CA LEU A 283 -10.63 4.54 0.30
C LEU A 283 -9.59 5.12 1.25
N VAL A 284 -10.04 5.51 2.43
CA VAL A 284 -9.22 6.14 3.46
C VAL A 284 -8.79 5.13 4.51
N VAL A 285 -7.50 5.17 4.85
CA VAL A 285 -6.95 4.56 6.05
C VAL A 285 -6.09 5.59 6.80
N ALA A 286 -5.83 5.40 8.08
CA ALA A 286 -4.99 6.31 8.84
C ALA A 286 -4.23 5.59 9.97
N TYR A 287 -3.17 6.23 10.45
CA TYR A 287 -2.31 5.65 11.50
C TYR A 287 -2.78 5.96 12.93
N ASP A 288 -3.88 6.70 13.08
CA ASP A 288 -4.54 6.95 14.36
C ASP A 288 -6.05 7.22 14.17
N ALA A 289 -6.83 6.99 15.24
CA ALA A 289 -8.28 7.11 15.19
C ALA A 289 -8.80 8.54 14.94
N PRO A 290 -8.24 9.60 15.55
CA PRO A 290 -8.67 10.97 15.25
C PRO A 290 -8.46 11.35 13.78
N THR A 291 -7.30 11.02 13.19
CA THR A 291 -7.03 11.24 11.77
C THR A 291 -7.98 10.45 10.88
N TYR A 292 -8.23 9.17 11.20
CA TYR A 292 -9.17 8.35 10.46
C TYR A 292 -10.58 8.99 10.47
N TYR A 293 -11.07 9.39 11.64
CA TYR A 293 -12.37 10.03 11.78
C TYR A 293 -12.46 11.35 10.98
N LEU A 294 -11.40 12.17 11.07
CA LEU A 294 -11.31 13.43 10.33
C LEU A 294 -11.47 13.20 8.82
N TYR A 295 -10.67 12.35 8.21
CA TYR A 295 -10.66 12.15 6.76
C TYR A 295 -11.81 11.29 6.26
N GLN A 296 -12.26 10.32 7.06
CA GLN A 296 -13.35 9.43 6.67
C GLN A 296 -14.71 10.10 6.77
N HIS A 297 -14.91 11.03 7.70
CA HIS A 297 -16.21 11.63 7.97
C HIS A 297 -16.23 13.13 7.73
N ILE A 298 -15.37 13.93 8.39
CA ILE A 298 -15.45 15.39 8.36
C ILE A 298 -14.99 15.95 7.01
N MET A 299 -13.84 15.53 6.52
CA MET A 299 -13.26 16.05 5.26
C MET A 299 -14.07 15.64 4.02
N ARG A 300 -15.10 14.83 4.20
CA ARG A 300 -16.06 14.44 3.15
C ARG A 300 -17.25 15.38 3.02
N TRP A 301 -17.42 16.35 3.91
CA TRP A 301 -18.54 17.27 3.84
C TRP A 301 -18.36 18.28 2.70
N ARG A 302 -19.43 18.52 1.96
CA ARG A 302 -19.42 19.44 0.81
C ARG A 302 -18.96 20.87 1.17
N ILE A 303 -19.27 21.33 2.37
CA ILE A 303 -18.87 22.67 2.84
C ILE A 303 -17.35 22.81 2.97
N ILE A 304 -16.64 21.71 3.22
CA ILE A 304 -15.18 21.69 3.34
C ILE A 304 -14.52 21.77 1.95
N PHE A 305 -15.20 21.37 0.88
CA PHE A 305 -14.74 21.60 -0.48
C PHE A 305 -14.53 23.08 -0.80
N LEU A 306 -15.44 23.95 -0.29
CA LEU A 306 -15.28 25.40 -0.45
C LEU A 306 -14.01 25.88 0.28
N TRP A 307 -13.73 25.35 1.46
CA TRP A 307 -12.49 25.63 2.20
C TRP A 307 -11.26 25.08 1.47
N HIS A 308 -11.29 23.87 0.90
CA HIS A 308 -10.21 23.32 0.09
C HIS A 308 -9.93 24.18 -1.13
N TYR A 309 -10.96 24.67 -1.81
CA TYR A 309 -10.81 25.57 -2.96
C TYR A 309 -10.16 26.91 -2.57
N LEU A 310 -10.60 27.53 -1.49
CA LEU A 310 -9.97 28.75 -0.95
C LEU A 310 -8.53 28.50 -0.51
N TRP A 311 -8.27 27.37 0.14
CA TRP A 311 -6.93 26.98 0.54
C TRP A 311 -6.04 26.74 -0.68
N GLU A 312 -6.48 26.04 -1.68
CA GLU A 312 -5.72 25.79 -2.92
C GLU A 312 -5.40 27.10 -3.62
N TYR A 313 -6.38 27.94 -3.83
CA TYR A 313 -6.24 29.16 -4.62
C TYR A 313 -5.42 30.25 -3.91
N TRP A 314 -5.67 30.47 -2.62
CA TRP A 314 -5.09 31.59 -1.91
C TRP A 314 -3.85 31.28 -1.08
N VAL A 315 -3.77 30.13 -0.47
CA VAL A 315 -2.75 29.79 0.50
C VAL A 315 -1.71 28.82 -0.06
N SER A 316 -2.16 27.67 -0.54
CA SER A 316 -1.27 26.59 -0.99
C SER A 316 -0.42 27.03 -2.18
N THR A 317 -1.01 27.71 -3.18
CA THR A 317 -0.27 28.18 -4.36
C THR A 317 0.83 29.18 -3.96
N ARG A 318 0.56 30.09 -3.04
CA ARG A 318 1.55 31.09 -2.58
C ARG A 318 2.62 30.47 -1.68
N ILE A 319 2.24 29.61 -0.76
CA ILE A 319 3.20 28.92 0.12
C ILE A 319 4.13 28.03 -0.69
N PHE A 320 3.60 27.22 -1.61
CA PHE A 320 4.42 26.33 -2.43
C PHE A 320 5.27 27.08 -3.45
N THR A 321 4.81 28.20 -4.01
CA THR A 321 5.62 29.06 -4.88
C THR A 321 6.79 29.68 -4.09
N PHE A 322 6.55 30.09 -2.85
CA PHE A 322 7.60 30.60 -1.98
C PHE A 322 8.69 29.57 -1.68
N PHE A 323 8.30 28.33 -1.38
CA PHE A 323 9.26 27.24 -1.10
C PHE A 323 9.92 26.63 -2.34
N THR A 324 9.37 26.79 -3.54
CA THR A 324 9.99 26.32 -4.78
C THR A 324 10.91 27.34 -5.42
N ASN A 325 10.86 28.59 -4.99
CA ASN A 325 11.74 29.67 -5.45
C ASN A 325 12.90 29.97 -4.47
N MET A 326 13.03 29.22 -3.38
CA MET A 326 14.19 29.15 -2.51
C MET A 326 15.02 27.89 -2.79
#